data_fa2464438e764aa22b4f9ce7ec830534
#
_entry.id   fa2464438e764aa22b4f9ce7ec830534
#
_cell.length_a   1.000
_cell.length_b   1.000
_cell.length_c   1.000
_cell.angle_alpha   90.00
_cell.angle_beta   90.00
_cell.angle_gamma   90.00
#
_symmetry.space_group_name_H-M   'P 1'
#
loop_
_entity.id
_entity.type
_entity.pdbx_description
1 polymer ?
#
loop_
_entity_poly.entity_id
_entity_poly.type
_entity_poly.pdbx_seq_one_letter_code
_entity_poly.pdbx_strand_id
1 'polypeptide(L)'
;MIIYQLKDGYRYNSDTIMLYNFIFDISPRGDILEVGAGCGVLGLLLKRDLKNANLTLMDIQKENIKLCEINSNENRLDINTILADFKEFKSDKRYDAIISNPPYYHDGVIKSENLHLNISRYSSNLSLSDLIQNSSTHLKSHGSLIFCYDAKQLMSVAYLLLKNKFCMTKLKFIYPKIGKKAKIALIEAKKSSKSLCLVD
;
A
#
# COMPACT_ATOMS: atom_id res chain seq x y z
N MET A 1 -11.05 -10.55 14.32
CA MET A 1 -11.45 -9.39 13.51
C MET A 1 -12.42 -9.86 12.44
N ILE A 2 -13.53 -9.17 12.25
CA ILE A 2 -14.56 -9.44 11.23
C ILE A 2 -14.34 -8.48 10.08
N ILE A 3 -14.29 -8.97 8.83
CA ILE A 3 -14.07 -8.15 7.63
C ILE A 3 -15.15 -8.44 6.59
N TYR A 4 -15.93 -7.44 6.29
CA TYR A 4 -16.89 -7.44 5.19
C TYR A 4 -16.20 -7.04 3.89
N GLN A 5 -16.55 -7.71 2.79
CA GLN A 5 -16.02 -7.46 1.45
C GLN A 5 -17.15 -7.55 0.43
N LEU A 6 -17.02 -6.87 -0.69
CA LEU A 6 -17.96 -7.02 -1.80
C LEU A 6 -17.95 -8.46 -2.33
N LYS A 7 -19.15 -9.02 -2.58
CA LYS A 7 -19.30 -10.36 -3.14
C LYS A 7 -18.60 -10.47 -4.50
N ASP A 8 -18.80 -9.48 -5.34
CA ASP A 8 -18.32 -9.43 -6.73
C ASP A 8 -17.20 -8.39 -6.93
N GLY A 9 -16.54 -7.95 -5.83
CA GLY A 9 -15.44 -6.99 -5.84
C GLY A 9 -14.06 -7.62 -5.68
N TYR A 10 -13.03 -6.77 -5.62
CA TYR A 10 -11.69 -7.19 -5.27
C TYR A 10 -11.68 -7.68 -3.82
N ARG A 11 -11.08 -8.84 -3.58
CA ARG A 11 -10.88 -9.40 -2.24
C ARG A 11 -9.39 -9.38 -1.91
N TYR A 12 -9.07 -9.10 -0.64
CA TYR A 12 -7.68 -9.20 -0.20
C TYR A 12 -7.16 -10.64 -0.36
N ASN A 13 -5.88 -10.78 -0.53
CA ASN A 13 -5.19 -12.03 -0.79
C ASN A 13 -3.98 -12.20 0.15
N SER A 14 -3.18 -13.24 -0.08
CA SER A 14 -1.96 -13.52 0.66
C SER A 14 -0.97 -12.34 0.67
N ASP A 15 -0.92 -11.56 -0.43
CA ASP A 15 0.03 -10.46 -0.58
C ASP A 15 -0.23 -9.37 0.46
N THR A 16 -1.51 -9.10 0.76
CA THR A 16 -1.93 -8.18 1.83
C THR A 16 -1.44 -8.63 3.20
N ILE A 17 -1.54 -9.94 3.50
CA ILE A 17 -1.09 -10.48 4.80
C ILE A 17 0.45 -10.47 4.90
N MET A 18 1.15 -10.77 3.81
CA MET A 18 2.60 -10.69 3.77
C MET A 18 3.10 -9.26 3.94
N LEU A 19 2.43 -8.29 3.31
CA LEU A 19 2.72 -6.87 3.47
C LEU A 19 2.42 -6.41 4.90
N TYR A 20 1.29 -6.86 5.50
CA TYR A 20 0.99 -6.57 6.91
C TYR A 20 2.12 -7.05 7.83
N ASN A 21 2.58 -8.31 7.72
CA ASN A 21 3.67 -8.82 8.55
C ASN A 21 4.96 -8.00 8.37
N PHE A 22 5.30 -7.65 7.14
CA PHE A 22 6.47 -6.84 6.83
C PHE A 22 6.38 -5.43 7.45
N ILE A 23 5.20 -4.78 7.40
CA ILE A 23 4.97 -3.48 8.02
C ILE A 23 5.00 -3.59 9.54
N PHE A 24 4.41 -4.67 10.09
CA PHE A 24 4.41 -4.91 11.53
C PHE A 24 5.84 -5.05 12.10
N ASP A 25 6.74 -5.75 11.39
CA ASP A 25 8.15 -5.88 11.74
C ASP A 25 8.91 -4.54 11.67
N ILE A 26 8.52 -3.63 10.76
CA ILE A 26 9.07 -2.26 10.69
C ILE A 26 8.51 -1.41 11.83
N SER A 27 7.27 -1.66 12.23
CA SER A 27 6.56 -0.96 13.31
C SER A 27 6.55 0.56 13.17
N PRO A 28 6.04 1.12 12.05
CA PRO A 28 5.95 2.57 11.88
C PRO A 28 5.02 3.19 12.91
N ARG A 29 5.31 4.45 13.28
CA ARG A 29 4.56 5.20 14.29
C ARG A 29 4.06 6.51 13.71
N GLY A 30 3.13 7.18 14.43
CA GLY A 30 2.59 8.47 14.03
C GLY A 30 1.50 8.37 12.98
N ASP A 31 1.46 9.32 12.06
CA ASP A 31 0.42 9.39 11.03
C ASP A 31 0.77 8.50 9.83
N ILE A 32 -0.08 7.52 9.55
CA ILE A 32 0.10 6.56 8.46
C ILE A 32 -1.06 6.70 7.48
N LEU A 33 -0.75 6.84 6.19
CA LEU A 33 -1.73 6.83 5.10
C LEU A 33 -1.65 5.49 4.35
N GLU A 34 -2.75 4.78 4.27
CA GLU A 34 -2.92 3.66 3.35
C GLU A 34 -3.54 4.15 2.05
N VAL A 35 -2.87 3.92 0.92
CA VAL A 35 -3.32 4.28 -0.42
C VAL A 35 -3.85 3.05 -1.14
N GLY A 36 -5.09 3.11 -1.63
CA GLY A 36 -5.79 1.98 -2.24
C GLY A 36 -6.23 0.97 -1.18
N ALA A 37 -6.91 1.44 -0.13
CA ALA A 37 -7.24 0.64 1.05
C ALA A 37 -8.20 -0.54 0.77
N GLY A 38 -8.97 -0.51 -0.33
CA GLY A 38 -9.96 -1.54 -0.61
C GLY A 38 -10.98 -1.67 0.52
N CYS A 39 -11.14 -2.88 1.07
CA CYS A 39 -12.02 -3.08 2.24
C CYS A 39 -11.38 -2.69 3.59
N GLY A 40 -10.17 -2.11 3.58
CA GLY A 40 -9.48 -1.62 4.77
C GLY A 40 -8.75 -2.68 5.59
N VAL A 41 -8.61 -3.90 5.10
CA VAL A 41 -8.08 -5.02 5.91
C VAL A 41 -6.65 -4.77 6.39
N LEU A 42 -5.76 -4.22 5.55
CA LEU A 42 -4.37 -3.96 5.92
C LEU A 42 -4.29 -2.89 7.02
N GLY A 43 -4.93 -1.73 6.81
CA GLY A 43 -4.94 -0.64 7.78
C GLY A 43 -5.60 -1.02 9.10
N LEU A 44 -6.70 -1.79 9.06
CA LEU A 44 -7.38 -2.26 10.27
C LEU A 44 -6.54 -3.27 11.07
N LEU A 45 -5.82 -4.18 10.40
CA LEU A 45 -4.86 -5.06 11.07
C LEU A 45 -3.74 -4.25 11.75
N LEU A 46 -3.20 -3.27 11.03
CA LEU A 46 -2.15 -2.39 11.57
C LEU A 46 -2.67 -1.53 12.73
N LYS A 47 -3.89 -0.98 12.62
CA LYS A 47 -4.50 -0.19 13.71
C LYS A 47 -4.72 -1.01 14.96
N ARG A 48 -5.13 -2.27 14.83
CA ARG A 48 -5.29 -3.18 15.96
C ARG A 48 -3.96 -3.41 16.71
N ASP A 49 -2.87 -3.56 15.95
CA ASP A 49 -1.61 -4.07 16.51
C ASP A 49 -0.56 -2.97 16.76
N LEU A 50 -0.61 -1.86 16.00
CA LEU A 50 0.27 -0.70 16.17
C LEU A 50 -0.42 0.40 16.99
N LYS A 51 -0.33 0.33 18.32
CA LYS A 51 -1.03 1.25 19.24
C LYS A 51 -0.67 2.73 19.06
N ASN A 52 0.54 3.01 18.56
CA ASN A 52 1.07 4.38 18.37
C ASN A 52 0.92 4.87 16.92
N ALA A 53 0.03 4.26 16.15
CA ALA A 53 -0.25 4.63 14.77
C ALA A 53 -1.65 5.23 14.62
N ASN A 54 -1.73 6.36 13.90
CA ASN A 54 -2.96 6.99 13.48
C ASN A 54 -3.19 6.63 12.02
N LEU A 55 -4.13 5.73 11.75
CA LEU A 55 -4.39 5.23 10.40
C LEU A 55 -5.40 6.13 9.67
N THR A 56 -5.04 6.50 8.45
CA THR A 56 -5.94 7.11 7.47
C THR A 56 -6.01 6.19 6.26
N LEU A 57 -7.20 5.73 5.89
CA LEU A 57 -7.44 4.83 4.78
C LEU A 57 -7.99 5.61 3.60
N MET A 58 -7.30 5.57 2.46
CA MET A 58 -7.69 6.27 1.25
C MET A 58 -8.02 5.29 0.14
N ASP A 59 -9.11 5.54 -0.55
CA ASP A 59 -9.45 4.82 -1.78
C ASP A 59 -10.18 5.76 -2.76
N ILE A 60 -10.07 5.48 -4.05
CA ILE A 60 -10.77 6.21 -5.11
C ILE A 60 -12.22 5.77 -5.23
N GLN A 61 -12.56 4.56 -4.76
CA GLN A 61 -13.89 3.97 -4.87
C GLN A 61 -14.70 4.20 -3.59
N LYS A 62 -15.86 4.84 -3.74
CA LYS A 62 -16.78 5.16 -2.63
C LYS A 62 -17.24 3.91 -1.87
N GLU A 63 -17.43 2.81 -2.58
CA GLU A 63 -17.84 1.52 -2.02
C GLU A 63 -16.77 0.95 -1.08
N ASN A 64 -15.49 1.12 -1.43
CA ASN A 64 -14.37 0.72 -0.59
C ASN A 64 -14.29 1.56 0.69
N ILE A 65 -14.47 2.87 0.60
CA ILE A 65 -14.50 3.76 1.77
C ILE A 65 -15.62 3.36 2.72
N LYS A 66 -16.83 3.09 2.21
CA LYS A 66 -17.95 2.58 3.04
C LYS A 66 -17.58 1.26 3.73
N LEU A 67 -16.89 0.35 3.04
CA LEU A 67 -16.43 -0.89 3.66
C LEU A 67 -15.38 -0.65 4.74
N CYS A 68 -14.45 0.29 4.55
CA CYS A 68 -13.50 0.68 5.59
C CYS A 68 -14.21 1.16 6.85
N GLU A 69 -15.23 2.01 6.71
CA GLU A 69 -16.02 2.54 7.83
C GLU A 69 -16.83 1.44 8.53
N ILE A 70 -17.51 0.58 7.77
CA ILE A 70 -18.27 -0.56 8.33
C ILE A 70 -17.31 -1.50 9.10
N ASN A 71 -16.19 -1.88 8.49
CA ASN A 71 -15.22 -2.79 9.08
C ASN A 71 -14.53 -2.18 10.30
N SER A 72 -14.27 -0.87 10.30
CA SER A 72 -13.74 -0.13 11.44
C SER A 72 -14.70 -0.17 12.62
N ASN A 73 -15.97 0.19 12.38
CA ASN A 73 -17.01 0.21 13.41
C ASN A 73 -17.27 -1.18 14.00
N GLU A 74 -17.37 -2.22 13.16
CA GLU A 74 -17.57 -3.60 13.59
C GLU A 74 -16.45 -4.09 14.52
N ASN A 75 -15.21 -3.66 14.26
CA ASN A 75 -14.05 -4.06 15.06
C ASN A 75 -13.66 -3.04 16.14
N ARG A 76 -14.42 -1.95 16.31
CA ARG A 76 -14.17 -0.86 17.28
C ARG A 76 -12.75 -0.28 17.15
N LEU A 77 -12.33 -0.07 15.91
CA LEU A 77 -11.02 0.50 15.58
C LEU A 77 -11.20 1.93 15.06
N ASP A 78 -10.57 2.89 15.71
CA ASP A 78 -10.62 4.30 15.32
C ASP A 78 -9.65 4.56 14.15
N ILE A 79 -10.19 4.91 12.99
CA ILE A 79 -9.46 5.25 11.76
C ILE A 79 -10.08 6.48 11.11
N ASN A 80 -9.32 7.15 10.25
CA ASN A 80 -9.84 8.15 9.33
C ASN A 80 -10.00 7.55 7.94
N THR A 81 -10.95 8.07 7.15
CA THR A 81 -11.15 7.69 5.75
C THR A 81 -11.06 8.90 4.83
N ILE A 82 -10.55 8.71 3.61
CA ILE A 82 -10.48 9.73 2.56
C ILE A 82 -10.94 9.11 1.24
N LEU A 83 -11.99 9.66 0.65
CA LEU A 83 -12.39 9.34 -0.72
C LEU A 83 -11.67 10.29 -1.68
N ALA A 84 -10.62 9.82 -2.33
CA ALA A 84 -9.86 10.63 -3.27
C ALA A 84 -9.04 9.78 -4.26
N ASP A 85 -8.76 10.34 -5.44
CA ASP A 85 -7.70 9.84 -6.32
C ASP A 85 -6.34 10.33 -5.79
N PHE A 86 -5.46 9.41 -5.42
CA PHE A 86 -4.15 9.76 -4.89
C PHE A 86 -3.27 10.54 -5.89
N LYS A 87 -3.51 10.41 -7.19
CA LYS A 87 -2.80 11.19 -8.22
C LYS A 87 -3.10 12.69 -8.13
N GLU A 88 -4.34 13.02 -7.80
CA GLU A 88 -4.83 14.40 -7.72
C GLU A 88 -4.89 14.92 -6.26
N PHE A 89 -4.57 14.06 -5.29
CA PHE A 89 -4.69 14.39 -3.87
C PHE A 89 -3.75 15.53 -3.49
N LYS A 90 -4.31 16.54 -2.85
CA LYS A 90 -3.59 17.71 -2.33
C LYS A 90 -3.93 17.89 -0.86
N SER A 91 -2.92 17.97 -0.03
CA SER A 91 -3.08 18.19 1.41
C SER A 91 -1.81 18.82 1.98
N ASP A 92 -1.98 19.68 2.97
CA ASP A 92 -0.86 20.21 3.76
C ASP A 92 -0.39 19.21 4.83
N LYS A 93 -1.23 18.22 5.16
CA LYS A 93 -0.85 17.13 6.06
C LYS A 93 0.28 16.31 5.45
N ARG A 94 1.29 16.00 6.27
CA ARG A 94 2.41 15.11 5.94
C ARG A 94 2.37 13.90 6.85
N TYR A 95 2.66 12.74 6.28
CA TYR A 95 2.59 11.45 6.96
C TYR A 95 3.96 10.94 7.35
N ASP A 96 4.04 10.20 8.44
CA ASP A 96 5.26 9.50 8.87
C ASP A 96 5.52 8.27 8.02
N ALA A 97 4.44 7.60 7.58
CA ALA A 97 4.52 6.53 6.61
C ALA A 97 3.36 6.59 5.61
N ILE A 98 3.63 6.17 4.37
CA ILE A 98 2.61 5.84 3.36
C ILE A 98 2.78 4.37 3.04
N ILE A 99 1.66 3.64 3.08
CA ILE A 99 1.63 2.21 2.79
C ILE A 99 0.69 1.93 1.63
N SER A 100 0.99 0.92 0.81
CA SER A 100 0.11 0.54 -0.30
C SER A 100 0.34 -0.92 -0.72
N ASN A 101 -0.75 -1.58 -1.06
CA ASN A 101 -0.74 -2.79 -1.89
C ASN A 101 -1.28 -2.41 -3.28
N PRO A 102 -0.48 -1.74 -4.11
CA PRO A 102 -0.96 -1.13 -5.34
C PRO A 102 -1.28 -2.19 -6.40
N PRO A 103 -2.13 -1.87 -7.38
CA PRO A 103 -2.30 -2.73 -8.53
C PRO A 103 -1.00 -2.83 -9.33
N TYR A 104 -0.57 -4.04 -9.69
CA TYR A 104 0.66 -4.30 -10.45
C TYR A 104 0.45 -5.15 -11.71
N TYR A 105 -0.81 -5.41 -12.10
CA TYR A 105 -1.11 -6.05 -13.39
C TYR A 105 -1.01 -5.04 -14.54
N HIS A 106 -0.30 -5.43 -15.60
CA HIS A 106 -0.19 -4.63 -16.82
C HIS A 106 -1.46 -4.69 -17.67
N ASP A 107 -1.70 -3.67 -18.48
CA ASP A 107 -2.86 -3.54 -19.37
C ASP A 107 -2.98 -4.63 -20.46
N GLY A 108 -2.02 -5.54 -20.56
CA GLY A 108 -2.03 -6.67 -21.51
C GLY A 108 -2.84 -7.90 -21.06
N VAL A 109 -3.45 -7.88 -19.86
CA VAL A 109 -4.29 -8.97 -19.37
C VAL A 109 -5.75 -8.67 -19.71
N ILE A 110 -6.54 -9.71 -20.05
CA ILE A 110 -7.96 -9.58 -20.39
C ILE A 110 -8.69 -8.88 -19.22
N LYS A 111 -9.27 -7.72 -19.51
CA LYS A 111 -10.02 -6.92 -18.52
C LYS A 111 -11.30 -7.66 -18.13
N SER A 112 -11.66 -7.61 -16.86
CA SER A 112 -12.94 -8.12 -16.36
C SER A 112 -14.09 -7.22 -16.84
N GLU A 113 -15.28 -7.77 -17.04
CA GLU A 113 -16.49 -6.96 -17.26
C GLU A 113 -16.87 -6.14 -16.02
N ASN A 114 -16.37 -6.52 -14.85
CA ASN A 114 -16.60 -5.80 -13.60
C ASN A 114 -15.65 -4.60 -13.46
N LEU A 115 -16.22 -3.39 -13.56
CA LEU A 115 -15.48 -2.13 -13.48
C LEU A 115 -14.73 -1.97 -12.14
N HIS A 116 -15.33 -2.37 -11.01
CA HIS A 116 -14.72 -2.32 -9.68
C HIS A 116 -13.43 -3.15 -9.61
N LEU A 117 -13.45 -4.37 -10.18
CA LEU A 117 -12.26 -5.23 -10.26
C LEU A 117 -11.17 -4.62 -11.15
N ASN A 118 -11.56 -3.97 -12.24
CA ASN A 118 -10.60 -3.33 -13.14
C ASN A 118 -9.88 -2.17 -12.44
N ILE A 119 -10.62 -1.31 -11.73
CA ILE A 119 -10.01 -0.20 -10.97
C ILE A 119 -9.01 -0.73 -9.94
N SER A 120 -9.34 -1.82 -9.23
CA SER A 120 -8.51 -2.38 -8.18
C SER A 120 -7.29 -3.18 -8.66
N ARG A 121 -7.26 -3.62 -9.93
CA ARG A 121 -6.24 -4.55 -10.44
C ARG A 121 -5.24 -3.95 -11.41
N TYR A 122 -5.64 -2.89 -12.14
CA TYR A 122 -4.81 -2.36 -13.23
C TYR A 122 -4.05 -1.11 -12.84
N SER A 123 -2.78 -1.09 -13.19
CA SER A 123 -1.86 0.02 -12.93
C SER A 123 -2.24 1.33 -13.65
N SER A 124 -3.18 1.29 -14.61
CA SER A 124 -3.73 2.48 -15.26
C SER A 124 -4.41 3.45 -14.29
N ASN A 125 -4.91 2.96 -13.15
CA ASN A 125 -5.58 3.82 -12.15
C ASN A 125 -4.60 4.45 -11.15
N LEU A 126 -3.53 3.75 -10.78
CA LEU A 126 -2.43 4.26 -9.96
C LEU A 126 -1.13 3.61 -10.42
N SER A 127 -0.39 4.30 -11.26
CA SER A 127 0.90 3.79 -11.73
C SER A 127 1.93 3.80 -10.59
N LEU A 128 2.96 2.95 -10.71
CA LEU A 128 4.08 2.94 -9.77
C LEU A 128 4.75 4.33 -9.69
N SER A 129 4.86 5.02 -10.83
CA SER A 129 5.42 6.38 -10.88
C SER A 129 4.57 7.37 -10.08
N ASP A 130 3.23 7.33 -10.23
CA ASP A 130 2.31 8.21 -9.51
C ASP A 130 2.34 7.93 -8.02
N LEU A 131 2.35 6.64 -7.62
CA LEU A 131 2.45 6.25 -6.21
C LEU A 131 3.73 6.84 -5.59
N ILE A 132 4.89 6.62 -6.20
CA ILE A 132 6.17 7.06 -5.65
C ILE A 132 6.28 8.58 -5.66
N GLN A 133 5.91 9.24 -6.75
CA GLN A 133 5.99 10.69 -6.89
C GLN A 133 5.10 11.41 -5.87
N ASN A 134 3.83 11.01 -5.76
CA ASN A 134 2.90 11.61 -4.81
C ASN A 134 3.26 11.27 -3.36
N SER A 135 3.76 10.07 -3.08
CA SER A 135 4.30 9.75 -1.77
C SER A 135 5.46 10.67 -1.37
N SER A 136 6.34 11.03 -2.32
CA SER A 136 7.42 11.99 -2.05
C SER A 136 6.92 13.36 -1.61
N THR A 137 5.76 13.81 -2.09
CA THR A 137 5.19 15.10 -1.68
C THR A 137 4.45 15.04 -0.36
N HIS A 138 3.84 13.92 -0.01
CA HIS A 138 2.99 13.77 1.17
C HIS A 138 3.70 13.15 2.39
N LEU A 139 4.93 12.65 2.25
CA LEU A 139 5.73 12.18 3.37
C LEU A 139 6.49 13.32 4.05
N LYS A 140 6.63 13.22 5.37
CA LYS A 140 7.60 14.00 6.15
C LYS A 140 9.03 13.72 5.68
N SER A 141 9.98 14.56 6.07
CA SER A 141 11.41 14.23 5.92
C SER A 141 11.70 12.93 6.66
N HIS A 142 12.45 12.02 6.02
CA HIS A 142 12.73 10.66 6.52
C HIS A 142 11.51 9.74 6.72
N GLY A 143 10.32 10.15 6.24
CA GLY A 143 9.14 9.29 6.21
C GLY A 143 9.33 8.09 5.30
N SER A 144 8.63 7.00 5.60
CA SER A 144 8.73 5.72 4.89
C SER A 144 7.60 5.53 3.88
N LEU A 145 7.93 5.12 2.66
CA LEU A 145 7.02 4.50 1.71
C LEU A 145 7.20 2.98 1.81
N ILE A 146 6.12 2.25 2.15
CA ILE A 146 6.17 0.80 2.34
C ILE A 146 5.10 0.17 1.45
N PHE A 147 5.51 -0.70 0.53
CA PHE A 147 4.59 -1.30 -0.43
C PHE A 147 5.08 -2.66 -0.93
N CYS A 148 4.20 -3.40 -1.57
CA CYS A 148 4.58 -4.59 -2.34
C CYS A 148 4.49 -4.33 -3.84
N TYR A 149 5.32 -5.04 -4.62
CA TYR A 149 5.29 -4.94 -6.08
C TYR A 149 5.79 -6.23 -6.74
N ASP A 150 5.57 -6.39 -8.06
CA ASP A 150 6.11 -7.53 -8.81
C ASP A 150 7.65 -7.54 -8.75
N ALA A 151 8.22 -8.63 -8.25
CA ALA A 151 9.67 -8.79 -8.09
C ALA A 151 10.44 -8.65 -9.43
N LYS A 152 9.82 -8.95 -10.56
CA LYS A 152 10.43 -8.80 -11.88
C LYS A 152 10.68 -7.33 -12.25
N GLN A 153 9.97 -6.41 -11.62
CA GLN A 153 10.06 -4.97 -11.90
C GLN A 153 10.99 -4.23 -10.92
N LEU A 154 11.77 -4.96 -10.12
CA LEU A 154 12.62 -4.38 -9.09
C LEU A 154 13.53 -3.26 -9.62
N MET A 155 14.09 -3.40 -10.82
CA MET A 155 14.95 -2.37 -11.42
C MET A 155 14.19 -1.07 -11.72
N SER A 156 12.96 -1.17 -12.23
CA SER A 156 12.08 -0.02 -12.46
C SER A 156 11.68 0.64 -11.13
N VAL A 157 11.37 -0.17 -10.11
CA VAL A 157 11.10 0.32 -8.76
C VAL A 157 12.30 1.10 -8.21
N ALA A 158 13.50 0.53 -8.25
CA ALA A 158 14.72 1.16 -7.74
C ALA A 158 15.00 2.49 -8.47
N TYR A 159 14.88 2.51 -9.79
CA TYR A 159 15.06 3.72 -10.59
C TYR A 159 14.07 4.82 -10.19
N LEU A 160 12.78 4.50 -10.08
CA LEU A 160 11.74 5.49 -9.71
C LEU A 160 11.91 5.99 -8.28
N LEU A 161 12.30 5.14 -7.34
CA LEU A 161 12.60 5.53 -5.97
C LEU A 161 13.74 6.54 -5.92
N LEU A 162 14.88 6.25 -6.56
CA LEU A 162 16.03 7.15 -6.60
C LEU A 162 15.69 8.48 -7.27
N LYS A 163 14.98 8.47 -8.41
CA LYS A 163 14.52 9.67 -9.12
C LYS A 163 13.68 10.58 -8.21
N ASN A 164 12.91 10.02 -7.28
CA ASN A 164 12.04 10.76 -6.36
C ASN A 164 12.65 10.95 -4.95
N LYS A 165 13.98 10.85 -4.83
CA LYS A 165 14.74 11.09 -3.59
C LYS A 165 14.43 10.10 -2.46
N PHE A 166 14.03 8.87 -2.81
CA PHE A 166 13.94 7.77 -1.87
C PHE A 166 15.18 6.90 -1.93
N CYS A 167 15.55 6.36 -0.78
CA CYS A 167 16.51 5.27 -0.66
C CYS A 167 15.78 4.01 -0.18
N MET A 168 15.90 2.91 -0.88
CA MET A 168 15.39 1.61 -0.43
C MET A 168 16.18 1.19 0.81
N THR A 169 15.50 0.96 1.93
CA THR A 169 16.12 0.63 3.22
C THR A 169 15.87 -0.80 3.65
N LYS A 170 14.78 -1.41 3.16
CA LYS A 170 14.48 -2.82 3.42
C LYS A 170 13.83 -3.46 2.20
N LEU A 171 14.26 -4.66 1.85
CA LEU A 171 13.74 -5.45 0.75
C LEU A 171 13.57 -6.90 1.21
N LYS A 172 12.39 -7.47 0.97
CA LYS A 172 12.10 -8.89 1.24
C LYS A 172 11.42 -9.52 0.04
N PHE A 173 11.93 -10.66 -0.40
CA PHE A 173 11.33 -11.40 -1.50
C PHE A 173 10.36 -12.48 -1.01
N ILE A 174 9.22 -12.58 -1.69
CA ILE A 174 8.22 -13.61 -1.46
C ILE A 174 8.23 -14.63 -2.58
N TYR A 175 8.44 -15.87 -2.21
CA TYR A 175 8.50 -17.01 -3.12
C TYR A 175 7.22 -17.83 -3.01
N PRO A 176 6.54 -18.17 -4.13
CA PRO A 176 5.32 -18.96 -4.10
C PRO A 176 5.52 -20.39 -3.57
N LYS A 177 6.71 -20.93 -3.79
CA LYS A 177 7.16 -22.27 -3.31
C LYS A 177 8.69 -22.30 -3.28
N ILE A 178 9.25 -23.22 -2.49
CA ILE A 178 10.70 -23.51 -2.46
C ILE A 178 11.18 -23.84 -3.89
N GLY A 179 12.29 -23.26 -4.30
CA GLY A 179 12.91 -23.46 -5.63
C GLY A 179 12.23 -22.73 -6.79
N LYS A 180 11.18 -21.91 -6.54
CA LYS A 180 10.59 -21.03 -7.56
C LYS A 180 11.21 -19.63 -7.49
N LYS A 181 11.08 -18.87 -8.58
CA LYS A 181 11.51 -17.46 -8.61
C LYS A 181 10.61 -16.62 -7.71
N ALA A 182 11.17 -15.57 -7.13
CA ALA A 182 10.42 -14.57 -6.38
C ALA A 182 9.28 -14.00 -7.22
N LYS A 183 8.11 -13.87 -6.60
CA LYS A 183 6.92 -13.30 -7.25
C LYS A 183 6.70 -11.85 -6.84
N ILE A 184 6.88 -11.56 -5.55
CA ILE A 184 6.61 -10.25 -4.96
C ILE A 184 7.86 -9.78 -4.23
N ALA A 185 8.11 -8.48 -4.30
CA ALA A 185 9.06 -7.76 -3.47
C ALA A 185 8.26 -6.89 -2.48
N LEU A 186 8.56 -7.01 -1.19
CA LEU A 186 8.12 -6.12 -0.12
C LEU A 186 9.22 -5.10 0.11
N ILE A 187 8.88 -3.82 0.08
CA ILE A 187 9.86 -2.74 -0.02
C ILE A 187 9.56 -1.68 1.03
N GLU A 188 10.56 -1.28 1.81
CA GLU A 188 10.58 -0.03 2.53
C GLU A 188 11.58 0.91 1.85
N ALA A 189 11.12 2.14 1.56
CA ALA A 189 11.98 3.19 1.05
C ALA A 189 11.79 4.47 1.88
N LYS A 190 12.88 5.08 2.34
CA LYS A 190 12.86 6.29 3.17
C LYS A 190 13.23 7.51 2.35
N LYS A 191 12.41 8.56 2.48
CA LYS A 191 12.64 9.84 1.82
C LYS A 191 13.91 10.51 2.35
N SER A 192 14.78 10.93 1.44
CA SER A 192 16.03 11.65 1.77
C SER A 192 16.97 10.88 2.73
N SER A 193 16.89 9.57 2.77
CA SER A 193 17.80 8.69 3.53
C SER A 193 19.08 8.40 2.73
N LYS A 194 20.15 8.05 3.47
CA LYS A 194 21.41 7.51 2.93
C LYS A 194 21.72 6.11 3.47
N SER A 195 20.74 5.46 4.12
CA SER A 195 20.92 4.13 4.71
C SER A 195 21.13 3.06 3.65
N LEU A 196 21.92 2.04 3.97
CA LEU A 196 22.04 0.85 3.13
C LEU A 196 20.74 0.03 3.19
N CYS A 197 20.50 -0.75 2.12
CA CYS A 197 19.36 -1.65 2.04
C CYS A 197 19.65 -2.97 2.78
N LEU A 198 18.76 -3.34 3.69
CA LEU A 198 18.73 -4.69 4.28
C LEU A 198 17.89 -5.58 3.35
N VAL A 199 18.42 -6.76 3.01
CA VAL A 199 17.75 -7.73 2.11
C VAL A 199 17.52 -9.03 2.85
N ASP A 200 16.24 -9.46 2.97
CA ASP A 200 15.77 -10.69 3.61
C ASP A 200 15.24 -11.71 2.57
#